data_1f24068608ec4c94e1aaac45323c63fa
#
_entry.id   1f24068608ec4c94e1aaac45323c63fa
#
_cell.length_a   1.000
_cell.length_b   1.000
_cell.length_c   1.000
_cell.angle_alpha   90.00
_cell.angle_beta   90.00
_cell.angle_gamma   90.00
#
_symmetry.space_group_name_H-M   'P 1'
#
loop_
_entity.id
_entity.type
_entity.pdbx_description
1 polymer ?
#
loop_
_entity_poly.entity_id
_entity_poly.type
_entity_poly.pdbx_seq_one_letter_code
_entity_poly.pdbx_strand_id
1 'polypeptide(L)'
;FACVISLQTLTANANDILINYDYSQAPQVDFSNMPKGPLKVAPFSDKRAVAPNETATILSSNAEKPVAEIINDALVQAFEAGGAKLVQEGEALTLEGELTELQVTEKETGVEVTIRTHVTLKRGSQTVFDNVIFGRASAPMLDAAVRATLDKLVNSLILDDYFLMEVI
;
A
#
# COMPACT_ATOMS: atom_id res chain seq x y z
N PHE A 1 29.91 28.62 -40.70
CA PHE A 1 29.43 28.60 -39.31
C PHE A 1 28.31 27.61 -39.20
N ALA A 2 28.60 26.42 -38.67
CA ALA A 2 27.60 25.38 -38.39
C ALA A 2 27.17 25.51 -36.93
N CYS A 3 25.91 25.86 -36.70
CA CYS A 3 25.31 25.92 -35.39
C CYS A 3 24.87 24.48 -34.99
N VAL A 4 25.64 23.86 -34.10
CA VAL A 4 25.24 22.57 -33.50
C VAL A 4 24.24 22.88 -32.42
N ILE A 5 22.96 22.60 -32.68
CA ILE A 5 21.92 22.63 -31.67
C ILE A 5 22.02 21.32 -30.88
N SER A 6 22.62 21.38 -29.69
CA SER A 6 22.57 20.30 -28.73
C SER A 6 21.13 20.10 -28.24
N LEU A 7 20.45 19.09 -28.73
CA LEU A 7 19.25 18.60 -28.12
C LEU A 7 19.65 17.96 -26.78
N GLN A 8 19.51 18.73 -25.68
CA GLN A 8 19.49 18.13 -24.34
C GLN A 8 18.16 17.40 -24.19
N THR A 9 18.20 16.09 -24.31
CA THR A 9 17.11 15.25 -23.86
C THR A 9 17.04 15.41 -22.34
N LEU A 10 16.06 16.17 -21.86
CA LEU A 10 15.61 16.09 -20.48
C LEU A 10 15.06 14.67 -20.30
N THR A 11 15.89 13.78 -19.78
CA THR A 11 15.38 12.57 -19.14
C THR A 11 14.66 13.05 -17.89
N ALA A 12 13.36 13.27 -17.99
CA ALA A 12 12.51 13.34 -16.83
C ALA A 12 12.70 12.01 -16.10
N ASN A 13 13.30 12.04 -14.91
CA ASN A 13 13.27 10.93 -13.98
C ASN A 13 11.81 10.78 -13.54
N ALA A 14 11.08 10.01 -14.33
CA ALA A 14 9.66 9.80 -14.17
C ALA A 14 9.45 8.74 -13.11
N ASN A 15 9.67 9.03 -11.81
CA ASN A 15 9.17 8.03 -10.86
C ASN A 15 9.08 8.52 -9.41
N ASP A 16 9.34 9.80 -9.14
CA ASP A 16 9.10 10.32 -7.80
C ASP A 16 7.65 10.82 -7.72
N ILE A 17 6.79 10.02 -7.08
CA ILE A 17 5.39 10.35 -6.89
C ILE A 17 5.24 10.91 -5.49
N LEU A 18 4.97 12.23 -5.38
CA LEU A 18 4.69 12.86 -4.11
C LEU A 18 3.27 12.51 -3.64
N ILE A 19 3.15 11.70 -2.60
CA ILE A 19 1.86 11.32 -2.01
C ILE A 19 1.88 11.57 -0.52
N ASN A 20 0.91 12.35 -0.10
CA ASN A 20 0.49 12.41 1.29
C ASN A 20 -0.79 11.58 1.41
N TYR A 21 -0.66 10.33 1.87
CA TYR A 21 -1.80 9.45 2.06
C TYR A 21 -2.21 9.45 3.53
N ASP A 22 -3.44 9.87 3.78
CA ASP A 22 -4.13 9.68 5.04
C ASP A 22 -5.39 8.86 4.77
N TYR A 23 -5.60 7.79 5.54
CA TYR A 23 -6.81 7.01 5.48
C TYR A 23 -7.98 7.86 6.01
N SER A 24 -8.83 8.30 5.11
CA SER A 24 -9.93 9.24 5.41
C SER A 24 -11.32 8.61 5.32
N GLN A 25 -11.38 7.31 5.02
CA GLN A 25 -12.66 6.62 4.90
C GLN A 25 -13.26 6.37 6.29
N ALA A 26 -14.58 6.44 6.38
CA ALA A 26 -15.30 6.01 7.59
C ALA A 26 -15.02 4.50 7.80
N PRO A 27 -14.71 4.07 9.04
CA PRO A 27 -14.47 2.67 9.34
C PRO A 27 -15.70 1.82 8.96
N GLN A 28 -15.47 0.84 8.10
CA GLN A 28 -16.54 -0.06 7.61
C GLN A 28 -16.67 -1.31 8.48
N VAL A 29 -15.65 -1.59 9.29
CA VAL A 29 -15.58 -2.73 10.22
C VAL A 29 -15.19 -2.23 11.59
N ASP A 30 -15.88 -2.73 12.61
CA ASP A 30 -15.55 -2.49 14.00
C ASP A 30 -14.57 -3.56 14.50
N PHE A 31 -13.32 -3.17 14.70
CA PHE A 31 -12.26 -4.01 15.26
C PHE A 31 -12.07 -3.81 16.77
N SER A 32 -12.93 -3.07 17.45
CA SER A 32 -12.80 -2.81 18.90
C SER A 32 -12.90 -4.09 19.75
N ASN A 33 -13.61 -5.10 19.23
CA ASN A 33 -13.72 -6.41 19.86
C ASN A 33 -13.02 -7.47 19.01
N MET A 34 -11.75 -7.75 19.32
CA MET A 34 -10.93 -8.77 18.68
C MET A 34 -10.71 -9.95 19.65
N PRO A 35 -11.62 -10.94 19.70
CA PRO A 35 -11.55 -12.03 20.68
C PRO A 35 -10.35 -12.94 20.47
N LYS A 36 -9.78 -12.96 19.28
CA LYS A 36 -8.60 -13.79 18.94
C LYS A 36 -7.27 -13.13 19.29
N GLY A 37 -7.29 -11.94 19.87
CA GLY A 37 -6.14 -11.24 20.38
C GLY A 37 -5.83 -9.92 19.65
N PRO A 38 -4.84 -9.18 20.13
CA PRO A 38 -4.41 -7.95 19.49
C PRO A 38 -3.75 -8.22 18.15
N LEU A 39 -3.67 -7.20 17.29
CA LEU A 39 -3.04 -7.27 15.99
C LEU A 39 -1.68 -6.56 16.02
N LYS A 40 -0.68 -7.20 15.45
CA LYS A 40 0.61 -6.62 15.12
C LYS A 40 0.72 -6.50 13.60
N VAL A 41 0.95 -5.31 13.08
CA VAL A 41 1.28 -5.10 11.68
C VAL A 41 2.80 -5.02 11.57
N ALA A 42 3.42 -6.05 11.02
CA ALA A 42 4.86 -6.06 10.80
C ALA A 42 5.25 -5.15 9.63
N PRO A 43 6.48 -4.62 9.59
CA PRO A 43 6.94 -3.85 8.43
C PRO A 43 6.81 -4.65 7.13
N PHE A 44 6.22 -4.03 6.11
CA PHE A 44 6.08 -4.67 4.80
C PHE A 44 7.38 -4.60 4.01
N SER A 45 7.62 -5.61 3.19
CA SER A 45 8.78 -5.69 2.32
C SER A 45 8.40 -5.41 0.85
N ASP A 46 9.37 -4.92 0.07
CA ASP A 46 9.22 -4.76 -1.37
C ASP A 46 9.89 -5.93 -2.08
N LYS A 47 9.08 -6.75 -2.75
CA LYS A 47 9.50 -7.94 -3.49
C LYS A 47 9.31 -7.79 -4.99
N ARG A 48 9.04 -6.56 -5.48
CA ARG A 48 8.92 -6.33 -6.91
C ARG A 48 10.24 -6.67 -7.60
N ALA A 49 10.14 -7.30 -8.78
CA ALA A 49 11.25 -7.38 -9.72
C ALA A 49 11.40 -6.02 -10.39
N VAL A 50 12.16 -5.11 -9.78
CA VAL A 50 12.41 -3.76 -10.32
C VAL A 50 13.70 -3.80 -11.12
N ALA A 51 13.70 -3.22 -12.33
CA ALA A 51 14.93 -3.01 -13.06
C ALA A 51 15.88 -2.11 -12.24
N PRO A 52 17.22 -2.32 -12.29
CA PRO A 52 18.17 -1.64 -11.38
C PRO A 52 18.13 -0.10 -11.39
N ASN A 53 17.44 0.50 -12.37
CA ASN A 53 17.31 1.96 -12.56
C ASN A 53 15.87 2.48 -12.34
N GLU A 54 14.93 1.64 -11.93
CA GLU A 54 13.54 2.02 -11.72
C GLU A 54 13.19 1.88 -10.24
N THR A 55 13.56 2.87 -9.46
CA THR A 55 13.08 2.99 -8.09
C THR A 55 11.79 3.80 -8.13
N ALA A 56 10.64 3.15 -8.22
CA ALA A 56 9.36 3.82 -8.01
C ALA A 56 9.27 4.18 -6.53
N THR A 57 9.60 5.42 -6.21
CA THR A 57 9.49 5.97 -4.87
C THR A 57 8.25 6.83 -4.81
N ILE A 58 7.33 6.48 -3.92
CA ILE A 58 6.23 7.36 -3.58
C ILE A 58 6.73 8.28 -2.46
N LEU A 59 6.77 9.57 -2.73
CA LEU A 59 7.17 10.57 -1.75
C LEU A 59 5.95 11.02 -0.94
N SER A 60 6.01 10.94 0.38
CA SER A 60 5.10 11.70 1.23
C SER A 60 5.57 13.16 1.30
N SER A 61 4.68 14.09 1.61
CA SER A 61 4.92 15.55 1.58
C SER A 61 6.15 16.02 2.37
N ASN A 62 6.76 15.18 3.21
CA ASN A 62 7.88 15.55 4.08
C ASN A 62 9.04 14.55 4.13
N ALA A 63 8.96 13.39 3.45
CA ALA A 63 10.04 12.41 3.41
C ALA A 63 9.84 11.41 2.28
N GLU A 64 10.93 10.94 1.70
CA GLU A 64 10.93 9.74 0.86
C GLU A 64 10.52 8.54 1.71
N LYS A 65 9.41 7.90 1.33
CA LYS A 65 9.00 6.64 1.94
C LYS A 65 8.91 5.55 0.88
N PRO A 66 9.46 4.36 1.14
CA PRO A 66 9.22 3.19 0.29
C PRO A 66 7.71 2.90 0.16
N VAL A 67 7.28 2.48 -1.02
CA VAL A 67 5.85 2.16 -1.27
C VAL A 67 5.32 1.12 -0.29
N ALA A 68 6.13 0.12 0.05
CA ALA A 68 5.76 -0.90 1.04
C ALA A 68 5.47 -0.30 2.42
N GLU A 69 6.22 0.73 2.84
CA GLU A 69 5.97 1.45 4.09
C GLU A 69 4.67 2.25 4.05
N ILE A 70 4.37 2.89 2.91
CA ILE A 70 3.10 3.63 2.74
C ILE A 70 1.90 2.68 2.81
N ILE A 71 1.98 1.49 2.23
CA ILE A 71 0.94 0.47 2.33
C ILE A 71 0.78 0.01 3.78
N ASN A 72 1.89 -0.22 4.48
CA ASN A 72 1.89 -0.58 5.89
C ASN A 72 1.18 0.49 6.73
N ASP A 73 1.56 1.76 6.56
CA ASP A 73 0.96 2.89 7.27
C ASP A 73 -0.54 3.03 6.97
N ALA A 74 -0.94 2.82 5.72
CA ALA A 74 -2.34 2.86 5.30
C ALA A 74 -3.19 1.81 6.02
N LEU A 75 -2.67 0.58 6.15
CA LEU A 75 -3.33 -0.49 6.88
C LEU A 75 -3.38 -0.23 8.39
N VAL A 76 -2.28 0.27 8.98
CA VAL A 76 -2.26 0.67 10.39
C VAL A 76 -3.34 1.71 10.66
N GLN A 77 -3.41 2.79 9.86
CA GLN A 77 -4.42 3.83 10.01
C GLN A 77 -5.86 3.29 9.89
N ALA A 78 -6.10 2.37 8.95
CA ALA A 78 -7.41 1.77 8.76
C ALA A 78 -7.83 0.90 9.96
N PHE A 79 -6.92 0.11 10.51
CA PHE A 79 -7.17 -0.69 11.71
C PHE A 79 -7.41 0.19 12.94
N GLU A 80 -6.60 1.24 13.12
CA GLU A 80 -6.79 2.21 14.21
C GLU A 80 -8.14 2.93 14.09
N ALA A 81 -8.51 3.36 12.88
CA ALA A 81 -9.81 3.97 12.63
C ALA A 81 -10.97 3.02 12.95
N GLY A 82 -10.81 1.72 12.71
CA GLY A 82 -11.77 0.67 13.09
C GLY A 82 -11.72 0.28 14.57
N GLY A 83 -10.84 0.89 15.38
CA GLY A 83 -10.72 0.62 16.81
C GLY A 83 -9.92 -0.62 17.17
N ALA A 84 -9.10 -1.14 16.24
CA ALA A 84 -8.26 -2.31 16.49
C ALA A 84 -7.25 -2.06 17.60
N LYS A 85 -7.02 -3.06 18.44
CA LYS A 85 -5.96 -3.04 19.43
C LYS A 85 -4.65 -3.44 18.74
N LEU A 86 -3.84 -2.45 18.37
CA LEU A 86 -2.52 -2.65 17.79
C LEU A 86 -1.45 -2.78 18.86
N VAL A 87 -0.49 -3.68 18.66
CA VAL A 87 0.65 -3.90 19.54
C VAL A 87 1.95 -4.04 18.73
N GLN A 88 3.07 -3.69 19.34
CA GLN A 88 4.39 -3.84 18.73
C GLN A 88 5.10 -5.13 19.17
N GLU A 89 4.78 -5.61 20.37
CA GLU A 89 5.41 -6.77 20.98
C GLU A 89 4.36 -7.63 21.71
N GLY A 90 4.77 -8.87 22.05
CA GLY A 90 3.93 -9.82 22.76
C GLY A 90 3.19 -10.81 21.85
N GLU A 91 2.34 -11.62 22.49
CA GLU A 91 1.47 -12.55 21.74
C GLU A 91 0.38 -11.77 21.01
N ALA A 92 0.37 -11.91 19.70
CA ALA A 92 -0.56 -11.21 18.81
C ALA A 92 -0.79 -12.00 17.53
N LEU A 93 -1.89 -11.67 16.84
CA LEU A 93 -2.00 -11.96 15.42
C LEU A 93 -1.01 -11.07 14.68
N THR A 94 -0.15 -11.64 13.86
CA THR A 94 0.86 -10.88 13.11
C THR A 94 0.50 -10.82 11.63
N LEU A 95 0.23 -9.62 11.14
CA LEU A 95 0.03 -9.34 9.72
C LEU A 95 1.38 -8.99 9.10
N GLU A 96 1.78 -9.73 8.09
CA GLU A 96 2.97 -9.50 7.27
C GLU A 96 2.54 -9.18 5.83
N GLY A 97 3.33 -8.41 5.10
CA GLY A 97 3.02 -8.08 3.72
C GLY A 97 4.25 -7.94 2.83
N GLU A 98 4.07 -8.30 1.58
CA GLU A 98 5.07 -8.20 0.53
C GLU A 98 4.46 -7.47 -0.67
N LEU A 99 4.97 -6.27 -1.00
CA LEU A 99 4.59 -5.57 -2.23
C LEU A 99 5.13 -6.36 -3.43
N THR A 100 4.23 -6.85 -4.29
CA THR A 100 4.58 -7.68 -5.44
C THR A 100 4.42 -6.96 -6.77
N GLU A 101 3.55 -5.94 -6.84
CA GLU A 101 3.32 -5.18 -8.07
C GLU A 101 2.95 -3.73 -7.74
N LEU A 102 3.57 -2.80 -8.46
CA LEU A 102 3.13 -1.41 -8.63
C LEU A 102 3.23 -1.08 -10.12
N GLN A 103 2.10 -0.80 -10.73
CA GLN A 103 2.01 -0.42 -12.12
C GLN A 103 1.32 0.92 -12.29
N VAL A 104 1.91 1.79 -13.08
CA VAL A 104 1.35 3.09 -13.47
C VAL A 104 1.18 3.08 -14.99
N THR A 105 -0.04 3.31 -15.46
CA THR A 105 -0.38 3.29 -16.88
C THR A 105 -1.05 4.60 -17.27
N GLU A 106 -0.46 5.31 -18.22
CA GLU A 106 -1.09 6.49 -18.82
C GLU A 106 -2.30 6.08 -19.66
N LYS A 107 -3.37 6.85 -19.54
CA LYS A 107 -4.62 6.72 -20.30
C LYS A 107 -4.92 8.05 -21.00
N GLU A 108 -5.80 8.04 -21.97
CA GLU A 108 -6.22 9.25 -22.69
C GLU A 108 -6.75 10.37 -21.76
N THR A 109 -7.38 9.99 -20.65
CA THR A 109 -8.03 10.92 -19.72
C THR A 109 -7.41 10.94 -18.33
N GLY A 110 -6.16 10.46 -18.18
CA GLY A 110 -5.48 10.47 -16.87
C GLY A 110 -4.54 9.29 -16.69
N VAL A 111 -4.47 8.82 -15.46
CA VAL A 111 -3.51 7.78 -15.05
C VAL A 111 -4.25 6.67 -14.32
N GLU A 112 -3.90 5.43 -14.60
CA GLU A 112 -4.35 4.25 -13.86
C GLU A 112 -3.19 3.69 -13.03
N VAL A 113 -3.46 3.42 -11.77
CA VAL A 113 -2.50 2.80 -10.84
C VAL A 113 -3.04 1.46 -10.37
N THR A 114 -2.16 0.47 -10.33
CA THR A 114 -2.44 -0.87 -9.80
C THR A 114 -1.40 -1.22 -8.75
N ILE A 115 -1.84 -1.68 -7.59
CA ILE A 115 -0.97 -2.18 -6.52
C ILE A 115 -1.45 -3.57 -6.13
N ARG A 116 -0.51 -4.52 -6.00
CA ARG A 116 -0.74 -5.86 -5.44
C ARG A 116 0.21 -6.11 -4.30
N THR A 117 -0.33 -6.64 -3.23
CA THR A 117 0.44 -6.97 -2.03
C THR A 117 0.01 -8.35 -1.56
N HIS A 118 0.96 -9.25 -1.43
CA HIS A 118 0.74 -10.54 -0.79
C HIS A 118 0.75 -10.32 0.72
N VAL A 119 -0.29 -10.76 1.41
CA VAL A 119 -0.43 -10.60 2.86
C VAL A 119 -0.67 -11.95 3.53
N THR A 120 -0.03 -12.13 4.67
CA THR A 120 -0.22 -13.31 5.53
C THR A 120 -0.55 -12.87 6.94
N LEU A 121 -1.54 -13.54 7.55
CA LEU A 121 -1.85 -13.40 8.96
C LEU A 121 -1.38 -14.65 9.70
N LYS A 122 -0.59 -14.46 10.75
CA LYS A 122 -0.03 -15.55 11.55
C LYS A 122 -0.58 -15.51 12.98
N ARG A 123 -0.82 -16.69 13.52
CA ARG A 123 -1.07 -16.92 14.95
C ARG A 123 0.07 -17.77 15.49
N GLY A 124 1.03 -17.11 16.16
CA GLY A 124 2.32 -17.74 16.49
C GLY A 124 3.07 -18.12 15.21
N SER A 125 3.37 -19.41 15.04
CA SER A 125 4.04 -19.94 13.84
C SER A 125 3.07 -20.38 12.74
N GLN A 126 1.77 -20.40 13.00
CA GLN A 126 0.77 -20.87 12.05
C GLN A 126 0.26 -19.72 11.18
N THR A 127 0.30 -19.89 9.86
CA THR A 127 -0.40 -19.02 8.92
C THR A 127 -1.88 -19.38 8.95
N VAL A 128 -2.73 -18.41 9.31
CA VAL A 128 -4.19 -18.58 9.39
C VAL A 128 -4.92 -17.89 8.25
N PHE A 129 -4.25 -16.93 7.59
CA PHE A 129 -4.76 -16.28 6.37
C PHE A 129 -3.57 -16.01 5.43
N ASP A 130 -3.79 -16.21 4.14
CA ASP A 130 -2.80 -16.00 3.08
C ASP A 130 -3.54 -15.62 1.81
N ASN A 131 -3.34 -14.38 1.35
CA ASN A 131 -4.03 -13.88 0.16
C ASN A 131 -3.26 -12.72 -0.49
N VAL A 132 -3.64 -12.40 -1.73
CA VAL A 132 -3.17 -11.21 -2.43
C VAL A 132 -4.25 -10.13 -2.38
N ILE A 133 -3.96 -9.04 -1.68
CA ILE A 133 -4.80 -7.85 -1.69
C ILE A 133 -4.46 -6.97 -2.90
N PHE A 134 -5.47 -6.26 -3.37
CA PHE A 134 -5.41 -5.60 -4.66
C PHE A 134 -6.13 -4.27 -4.67
N GLY A 135 -5.47 -3.24 -5.18
CA GLY A 135 -6.06 -1.95 -5.46
C GLY A 135 -5.81 -1.55 -6.92
N ARG A 136 -6.83 -1.01 -7.57
CA ARG A 136 -6.74 -0.43 -8.92
C ARG A 136 -7.67 0.74 -9.05
N ALA A 137 -7.15 1.89 -9.47
CA ALA A 137 -7.94 3.09 -9.70
C ALA A 137 -7.37 3.93 -10.83
N SER A 138 -8.26 4.69 -11.48
CA SER A 138 -7.89 5.69 -12.47
C SER A 138 -8.35 7.06 -11.99
N ALA A 139 -7.55 8.09 -12.25
CA ALA A 139 -7.88 9.48 -11.97
C ALA A 139 -7.18 10.41 -12.98
N PRO A 140 -7.64 11.66 -13.13
CA PRO A 140 -6.97 12.62 -14.00
C PRO A 140 -5.53 12.93 -13.59
N MET A 141 -5.23 12.83 -12.28
CA MET A 141 -3.93 13.10 -11.70
C MET A 141 -3.39 11.87 -10.97
N LEU A 142 -2.07 11.71 -10.99
CA LEU A 142 -1.39 10.54 -10.44
C LEU A 142 -1.58 10.40 -8.92
N ASP A 143 -1.48 11.49 -8.16
CA ASP A 143 -1.69 11.49 -6.72
C ASP A 143 -3.11 11.02 -6.34
N ALA A 144 -4.13 11.49 -7.07
CA ALA A 144 -5.50 11.05 -6.88
C ALA A 144 -5.70 9.57 -7.24
N ALA A 145 -5.05 9.09 -8.31
CA ALA A 145 -5.10 7.68 -8.71
C ALA A 145 -4.45 6.78 -7.63
N VAL A 146 -3.31 7.18 -7.09
CA VAL A 146 -2.62 6.41 -6.03
C VAL A 146 -3.44 6.37 -4.75
N ARG A 147 -3.99 7.51 -4.30
CA ARG A 147 -4.87 7.55 -3.10
C ARG A 147 -6.06 6.60 -3.25
N ALA A 148 -6.78 6.71 -4.37
CA ALA A 148 -7.91 5.84 -4.64
C ALA A 148 -7.51 4.35 -4.77
N THR A 149 -6.29 4.07 -5.24
CA THR A 149 -5.75 2.71 -5.31
C THR A 149 -5.44 2.17 -3.92
N LEU A 150 -4.82 2.96 -3.05
CA LEU A 150 -4.54 2.59 -1.66
C LEU A 150 -5.84 2.35 -0.87
N ASP A 151 -6.84 3.22 -1.02
CA ASP A 151 -8.16 3.01 -0.41
C ASP A 151 -8.78 1.67 -0.80
N LYS A 152 -8.71 1.31 -2.09
CA LYS A 152 -9.22 0.02 -2.57
C LYS A 152 -8.39 -1.15 -2.07
N LEU A 153 -7.07 -0.99 -2.01
CA LEU A 153 -6.17 -2.02 -1.48
C LEU A 153 -6.49 -2.31 -0.01
N VAL A 154 -6.59 -1.28 0.81
CA VAL A 154 -6.94 -1.39 2.23
C VAL A 154 -8.30 -2.07 2.38
N ASN A 155 -9.31 -1.60 1.64
CA ASN A 155 -10.66 -2.17 1.68
C ASN A 155 -10.67 -3.64 1.23
N SER A 156 -9.82 -4.04 0.30
CA SER A 156 -9.74 -5.44 -0.14
C SER A 156 -9.27 -6.39 0.96
N LEU A 157 -8.56 -5.89 1.98
CA LEU A 157 -8.20 -6.68 3.17
C LEU A 157 -9.26 -6.58 4.27
N ILE A 158 -9.61 -5.34 4.67
CA ILE A 158 -10.49 -5.13 5.83
C ILE A 158 -11.93 -5.60 5.60
N LEU A 159 -12.32 -5.84 4.35
CA LEU A 159 -13.64 -6.39 3.98
C LEU A 159 -13.54 -7.84 3.50
N ASP A 160 -12.37 -8.48 3.58
CA ASP A 160 -12.22 -9.89 3.22
C ASP A 160 -12.83 -10.77 4.32
N ASP A 161 -13.84 -11.56 3.98
CA ASP A 161 -14.58 -12.39 4.93
C ASP A 161 -13.68 -13.40 5.64
N TYR A 162 -12.69 -13.98 4.93
CA TYR A 162 -11.76 -14.95 5.54
C TYR A 162 -10.80 -14.27 6.50
N PHE A 163 -10.31 -13.07 6.14
CA PHE A 163 -9.51 -12.26 7.05
C PHE A 163 -10.31 -11.90 8.32
N LEU A 164 -11.54 -11.43 8.15
CA LEU A 164 -12.41 -11.05 9.25
C LEU A 164 -12.69 -12.26 10.16
N MET A 165 -12.95 -13.44 9.61
CA MET A 165 -13.14 -14.67 10.40
C MET A 165 -11.94 -15.02 11.27
N GLU A 166 -10.72 -14.56 10.92
CA GLU A 166 -9.51 -14.82 11.70
C GLU A 166 -9.19 -13.74 12.72
N VAL A 167 -9.78 -12.55 12.63
CA VAL A 167 -9.50 -11.45 13.56
C VAL A 167 -10.67 -11.11 14.50
N ILE A 168 -11.92 -11.34 14.05
CA ILE A 168 -13.17 -11.13 14.80
C ILE A 168 -13.85 -12.51 15.13
#